data_28a24f2200f4636bd66d207b0208a4c6
#
_entry.id   28a24f2200f4636bd66d207b0208a4c6
#
_cell.length_a   1.000
_cell.length_b   1.000
_cell.length_c   1.000
_cell.angle_alpha   90.00
_cell.angle_beta   90.00
_cell.angle_gamma   90.00
#
_symmetry.space_group_name_H-M   'P 1'
#
loop_
_entity.id
_entity.type
_entity.pdbx_description
1 polymer ?
#
loop_
_entity_poly.entity_id
_entity_poly.type
_entity_poly.pdbx_seq_one_letter_code
_entity_poly.pdbx_strand_id
1 'polypeptide(L)'
;AIVAGLSLVAMETLAEFGAVDFFSINTLTTGIYNSWITFDDLAFANRISFFLLLFIFSLFLLENLSRQKAKYHFNSRGGFKQKEKSKLSGNKAVLAFAGCFFVFFMSFLFPLSQMLYWTIKFPENLFDLQIIDLLLNTLYLVFLSSLVLIIFSLISNYGNRVSNNKTLNILSTLSISGYAIPGVILAIAFITFIAWFDENIIKSLGFLSIKKLFIGSILGLVLVYFVRFYSLAFNGIKSGYEKINIS
;
A
#
# COMPACT_ATOMS: atom_id res chain seq x y z
N ALA A 1 -10.20 -1.18 -18.58
CA ALA A 1 -10.19 -2.11 -17.43
C ALA A 1 -8.94 -2.99 -17.44
N ILE A 2 -8.63 -3.73 -18.53
CA ILE A 2 -7.51 -4.68 -18.57
C ILE A 2 -6.16 -3.99 -18.35
N VAL A 3 -5.87 -2.90 -19.06
CA VAL A 3 -4.59 -2.17 -18.92
C VAL A 3 -4.40 -1.67 -17.48
N ALA A 4 -5.45 -1.11 -16.87
CA ALA A 4 -5.37 -0.64 -15.47
C ALA A 4 -5.15 -1.79 -14.47
N GLY A 5 -5.76 -2.97 -14.73
CA GLY A 5 -5.51 -4.16 -13.91
C GLY A 5 -4.09 -4.67 -14.05
N LEU A 6 -3.58 -4.76 -15.28
CA LEU A 6 -2.20 -5.20 -15.54
C LEU A 6 -1.17 -4.24 -14.95
N SER A 7 -1.38 -2.93 -15.05
CA SER A 7 -0.47 -1.94 -14.44
C SER A 7 -0.43 -2.08 -12.92
N LEU A 8 -1.59 -2.28 -12.28
CA LEU A 8 -1.65 -2.46 -10.83
C LEU A 8 -0.90 -3.74 -10.41
N VAL A 9 -1.15 -4.86 -11.08
CA VAL A 9 -0.45 -6.13 -10.82
C VAL A 9 1.05 -5.98 -11.04
N ALA A 10 1.48 -5.32 -12.12
CA ALA A 10 2.89 -5.07 -12.41
C ALA A 10 3.56 -4.24 -11.30
N MET A 11 2.89 -3.18 -10.82
CA MET A 11 3.41 -2.34 -9.73
C MET A 11 3.55 -3.13 -8.42
N GLU A 12 2.54 -3.94 -8.06
CA GLU A 12 2.60 -4.78 -6.85
C GLU A 12 3.68 -5.86 -6.97
N THR A 13 3.80 -6.51 -8.14
CA THR A 13 4.84 -7.52 -8.36
C THR A 13 6.25 -6.92 -8.30
N LEU A 14 6.45 -5.71 -8.81
CA LEU A 14 7.73 -5.01 -8.74
C LEU A 14 8.07 -4.53 -7.32
N ALA A 15 7.06 -4.30 -6.51
CA ALA A 15 7.21 -3.90 -5.11
C ALA A 15 7.36 -5.10 -4.17
N GLU A 16 7.14 -6.33 -4.67
CA GLU A 16 7.18 -7.54 -3.87
C GLU A 16 8.60 -7.85 -3.40
N PHE A 17 8.72 -8.12 -2.10
CA PHE A 17 9.98 -8.47 -1.46
C PHE A 17 9.91 -9.84 -0.76
N GLY A 18 8.86 -10.06 0.02
CA GLY A 18 8.80 -11.21 0.93
C GLY A 18 8.80 -12.57 0.22
N ALA A 19 7.97 -12.73 -0.82
CA ALA A 19 7.90 -13.99 -1.56
C ALA A 19 9.19 -14.25 -2.34
N VAL A 20 9.73 -13.22 -3.02
CA VAL A 20 10.95 -13.39 -3.83
C VAL A 20 12.18 -13.68 -2.97
N ASP A 21 12.25 -13.09 -1.78
CA ASP A 21 13.30 -13.37 -0.80
C ASP A 21 13.19 -14.79 -0.26
N PHE A 22 11.98 -15.23 0.12
CA PHE A 22 11.73 -16.59 0.58
C PHE A 22 12.12 -17.65 -0.45
N PHE A 23 11.85 -17.42 -1.73
CA PHE A 23 12.26 -18.32 -2.83
C PHE A 23 13.69 -18.08 -3.31
N SER A 24 14.46 -17.21 -2.66
CA SER A 24 15.84 -16.84 -3.03
C SER A 24 15.98 -16.40 -4.49
N ILE A 25 14.96 -15.68 -5.01
CA ILE A 25 14.96 -15.13 -6.36
C ILE A 25 15.55 -13.72 -6.32
N ASN A 26 16.61 -13.49 -7.09
CA ASN A 26 17.25 -12.19 -7.18
C ASN A 26 16.38 -11.21 -8.00
N THR A 27 15.83 -10.23 -7.32
CA THR A 27 15.07 -9.10 -7.90
C THR A 27 15.69 -7.77 -7.49
N LEU A 28 15.21 -6.67 -8.06
CA LEU A 28 15.69 -5.35 -7.62
C LEU A 28 15.37 -5.09 -6.14
N THR A 29 14.25 -5.57 -5.63
CA THR A 29 13.87 -5.40 -4.22
C THR A 29 14.78 -6.18 -3.27
N THR A 30 15.10 -7.44 -3.60
CA THR A 30 16.08 -8.24 -2.83
C THR A 30 17.50 -7.66 -2.96
N GLY A 31 17.87 -7.16 -4.14
CA GLY A 31 19.14 -6.47 -4.37
C GLY A 31 19.29 -5.21 -3.50
N ILE A 32 18.24 -4.41 -3.37
CA ILE A 32 18.20 -3.23 -2.49
C ILE A 32 18.38 -3.65 -1.03
N TYR A 33 17.64 -4.65 -0.58
CA TYR A 33 17.68 -5.13 0.79
C TYR A 33 19.07 -5.71 1.15
N ASN A 34 19.60 -6.58 0.30
CA ASN A 34 20.92 -7.21 0.52
C ASN A 34 22.05 -6.17 0.51
N SER A 35 21.98 -5.19 -0.39
CA SER A 35 22.98 -4.11 -0.44
C SER A 35 22.98 -3.31 0.86
N TRP A 36 21.82 -3.04 1.42
CA TRP A 36 21.69 -2.28 2.67
C TRP A 36 22.05 -3.11 3.90
N ILE A 37 21.41 -4.30 4.07
CA ILE A 37 21.52 -5.08 5.32
C ILE A 37 22.72 -6.00 5.32
N THR A 38 23.04 -6.65 4.19
CA THR A 38 24.09 -7.66 4.13
C THR A 38 25.45 -7.05 3.82
N PHE A 39 25.50 -6.06 2.91
CA PHE A 39 26.74 -5.44 2.48
C PHE A 39 27.02 -4.08 3.13
N ASP A 40 26.08 -3.55 3.92
CA ASP A 40 26.16 -2.23 4.58
C ASP A 40 26.49 -1.08 3.59
N ASP A 41 26.10 -1.26 2.31
CA ASP A 41 26.28 -0.26 1.26
C ASP A 41 24.98 0.47 0.97
N LEU A 42 24.70 1.46 1.82
CA LEU A 42 23.53 2.31 1.67
C LEU A 42 23.55 3.13 0.36
N ALA A 43 24.74 3.49 -0.13
CA ALA A 43 24.89 4.28 -1.35
C ALA A 43 24.47 3.45 -2.58
N PHE A 44 24.88 2.20 -2.65
CA PHE A 44 24.49 1.29 -3.72
C PHE A 44 23.00 0.92 -3.63
N ALA A 45 22.47 0.66 -2.42
CA ALA A 45 21.06 0.43 -2.19
C ALA A 45 20.20 1.60 -2.69
N ASN A 46 20.60 2.84 -2.42
CA ASN A 46 19.90 4.04 -2.90
C ASN A 46 19.94 4.18 -4.44
N ARG A 47 21.05 3.80 -5.09
CA ARG A 47 21.14 3.81 -6.56
C ARG A 47 20.17 2.83 -7.19
N ILE A 48 20.11 1.57 -6.70
CA ILE A 48 19.17 0.57 -7.20
C ILE A 48 17.73 1.04 -6.93
N SER A 49 17.46 1.59 -5.74
CA SER A 49 16.16 2.16 -5.36
C SER A 49 15.69 3.23 -6.33
N PHE A 50 16.58 4.12 -6.77
CA PHE A 50 16.26 5.16 -7.73
C PHE A 50 15.82 4.58 -9.09
N PHE A 51 16.53 3.57 -9.60
CA PHE A 51 16.16 2.91 -10.86
C PHE A 51 14.80 2.20 -10.74
N LEU A 52 14.55 1.51 -9.63
CA LEU A 52 13.27 0.85 -9.39
C LEU A 52 12.12 1.86 -9.30
N LEU A 53 12.33 2.98 -8.59
CA LEU A 53 11.35 4.07 -8.52
C LEU A 53 11.05 4.68 -9.89
N LEU A 54 12.07 4.93 -10.71
CA LEU A 54 11.91 5.46 -12.06
C LEU A 54 11.06 4.53 -12.92
N PHE A 55 11.29 3.22 -12.80
CA PHE A 55 10.52 2.23 -13.54
C PHE A 55 9.04 2.17 -13.06
N ILE A 56 8.79 2.13 -11.76
CA ILE A 56 7.44 2.14 -11.18
C ILE A 56 6.71 3.45 -11.53
N PHE A 57 7.40 4.59 -11.46
CA PHE A 57 6.83 5.87 -11.81
C PHE A 57 6.44 5.94 -13.30
N SER A 58 7.24 5.34 -14.18
CA SER A 58 6.89 5.24 -15.60
C SER A 58 5.61 4.43 -15.82
N LEU A 59 5.45 3.30 -15.11
CA LEU A 59 4.22 2.49 -15.16
C LEU A 59 3.01 3.26 -14.61
N PHE A 60 3.18 3.98 -13.50
CA PHE A 60 2.14 4.84 -12.93
C PHE A 60 1.69 5.93 -13.90
N LEU A 61 2.63 6.58 -14.60
CA LEU A 61 2.30 7.57 -15.64
C LEU A 61 1.53 6.94 -16.79
N LEU A 62 1.95 5.77 -17.28
CA LEU A 62 1.27 5.04 -18.35
C LEU A 62 -0.16 4.66 -17.94
N GLU A 63 -0.34 4.20 -16.70
CA GLU A 63 -1.67 3.90 -16.17
C GLU A 63 -2.55 5.15 -16.13
N ASN A 64 -2.03 6.24 -15.60
CA ASN A 64 -2.80 7.49 -15.45
C ASN A 64 -3.21 8.06 -16.82
N LEU A 65 -2.32 8.05 -17.78
CA LEU A 65 -2.62 8.45 -19.17
C LEU A 65 -3.67 7.54 -19.82
N SER A 66 -3.61 6.24 -19.58
CA SER A 66 -4.59 5.28 -20.07
C SER A 66 -5.97 5.49 -19.45
N ARG A 67 -6.03 5.79 -18.16
CA ARG A 67 -7.30 6.09 -17.45
C ARG A 67 -7.93 7.39 -17.91
N GLN A 68 -7.14 8.43 -18.19
CA GLN A 68 -7.66 9.70 -18.69
C GLN A 68 -8.36 9.53 -20.05
N LYS A 69 -7.76 8.75 -20.97
CA LYS A 69 -8.38 8.45 -22.27
C LYS A 69 -9.71 7.69 -22.12
N ALA A 70 -9.84 6.82 -21.12
CA ALA A 70 -11.07 6.07 -20.88
C ALA A 70 -12.22 6.97 -20.34
N LYS A 71 -11.92 8.02 -19.59
CA LYS A 71 -12.94 8.96 -19.06
C LYS A 71 -13.64 9.76 -20.16
N TYR A 72 -12.96 10.06 -21.27
CA TYR A 72 -13.57 10.78 -22.41
C TYR A 72 -14.69 10.00 -23.11
N HIS A 73 -14.74 8.69 -23.00
CA HIS A 73 -15.78 7.87 -23.61
C HIS A 73 -17.06 7.73 -22.75
N PHE A 74 -17.01 8.12 -21.48
CA PHE A 74 -18.14 8.00 -20.55
C PHE A 74 -19.01 9.27 -20.43
N ASN A 75 -18.61 10.38 -21.06
CA ASN A 75 -19.35 11.66 -21.03
C ASN A 75 -20.41 11.82 -22.11
N SER A 76 -20.83 10.74 -22.77
CA SER A 76 -22.00 10.80 -23.63
C SER A 76 -23.28 10.81 -22.81
N ARG A 77 -24.04 11.88 -22.94
CA ARG A 77 -25.39 12.15 -22.46
C ARG A 77 -26.35 10.94 -22.61
N GLY A 78 -26.27 10.02 -21.71
CA GLY A 78 -27.19 8.90 -21.66
C GLY A 78 -27.21 8.37 -20.24
N GLY A 79 -28.35 8.52 -19.57
CA GLY A 79 -28.54 7.99 -18.21
C GLY A 79 -28.04 6.55 -18.13
N PHE A 80 -27.57 6.18 -16.96
CA PHE A 80 -27.11 4.82 -16.63
C PHE A 80 -28.20 3.82 -17.08
N LYS A 81 -28.18 3.38 -18.35
CA LYS A 81 -28.84 2.14 -18.70
C LYS A 81 -28.00 1.06 -18.03
N GLN A 82 -28.47 0.63 -16.88
CA GLN A 82 -27.97 -0.55 -16.23
C GLN A 82 -28.00 -1.67 -17.26
N LYS A 83 -26.82 -2.05 -17.78
CA LYS A 83 -26.73 -3.10 -18.79
C LYS A 83 -27.39 -4.32 -18.18
N GLU A 84 -28.48 -4.78 -18.78
CA GLU A 84 -29.21 -5.95 -18.28
C GLU A 84 -28.20 -7.08 -18.08
N LYS A 85 -28.18 -7.62 -16.85
CA LYS A 85 -27.31 -8.73 -16.51
C LYS A 85 -27.70 -9.92 -17.36
N SER A 86 -26.88 -10.29 -18.32
CA SER A 86 -27.10 -11.49 -19.13
C SER A 86 -26.98 -12.71 -18.20
N LYS A 87 -28.06 -13.47 -18.06
CA LYS A 87 -28.07 -14.73 -17.32
C LYS A 87 -27.30 -15.77 -18.17
N LEU A 88 -26.18 -16.23 -17.62
CA LEU A 88 -25.47 -17.35 -18.19
C LEU A 88 -26.26 -18.64 -17.87
N SER A 89 -26.51 -19.49 -18.86
CA SER A 89 -27.21 -20.76 -18.69
C SER A 89 -26.40 -21.93 -19.30
N GLY A 90 -26.63 -23.14 -18.80
CA GLY A 90 -25.98 -24.36 -19.25
C GLY A 90 -24.46 -24.38 -19.06
N ASN A 91 -23.74 -24.96 -20.01
CA ASN A 91 -22.28 -25.17 -19.92
C ASN A 91 -21.47 -23.86 -19.74
N LYS A 92 -21.98 -22.75 -20.29
CA LYS A 92 -21.32 -21.45 -20.14
C LYS A 92 -21.35 -20.94 -18.69
N ALA A 93 -22.42 -21.21 -17.95
CA ALA A 93 -22.52 -20.87 -16.53
C ALA A 93 -21.56 -21.72 -15.69
N VAL A 94 -21.49 -23.01 -15.98
CA VAL A 94 -20.58 -23.94 -15.30
C VAL A 94 -19.12 -23.56 -15.56
N LEU A 95 -18.75 -23.23 -16.77
CA LEU A 95 -17.39 -22.85 -17.14
C LEU A 95 -16.96 -21.52 -16.47
N ALA A 96 -17.88 -20.55 -16.44
CA ALA A 96 -17.63 -19.29 -15.75
C ALA A 96 -17.46 -19.48 -14.22
N PHE A 97 -18.33 -20.31 -13.61
CA PHE A 97 -18.23 -20.65 -12.19
C PHE A 97 -16.93 -21.40 -11.88
N ALA A 98 -16.60 -22.43 -12.68
CA ALA A 98 -15.38 -23.21 -12.49
C ALA A 98 -14.11 -22.34 -12.61
N GLY A 99 -14.06 -21.41 -13.58
CA GLY A 99 -12.96 -20.46 -13.72
C GLY A 99 -12.79 -19.55 -12.50
N CYS A 100 -13.89 -18.93 -12.03
CA CYS A 100 -13.86 -18.09 -10.83
C CYS A 100 -13.52 -18.91 -9.59
N PHE A 101 -14.08 -20.10 -9.45
CA PHE A 101 -13.81 -21.00 -8.33
C PHE A 101 -12.36 -21.47 -8.32
N PHE A 102 -11.78 -21.79 -9.47
CA PHE A 102 -10.39 -22.19 -9.58
C PHE A 102 -9.44 -21.08 -9.10
N VAL A 103 -9.68 -19.84 -9.52
CA VAL A 103 -8.89 -18.69 -9.05
C VAL A 103 -9.04 -18.52 -7.54
N PHE A 104 -10.26 -18.56 -7.01
CA PHE A 104 -10.52 -18.47 -5.57
C PHE A 104 -9.86 -19.63 -4.79
N PHE A 105 -9.95 -20.84 -5.30
CA PHE A 105 -9.35 -22.01 -4.69
C PHE A 105 -7.82 -21.88 -4.60
N MET A 106 -7.16 -21.54 -5.72
CA MET A 106 -5.71 -21.42 -5.77
C MET A 106 -5.16 -20.24 -4.97
N SER A 107 -5.85 -19.10 -4.99
CA SER A 107 -5.36 -17.90 -4.32
C SER A 107 -5.68 -17.85 -2.81
N PHE A 108 -6.72 -18.52 -2.36
CA PHE A 108 -7.18 -18.44 -0.98
C PHE A 108 -7.31 -19.80 -0.28
N LEU A 109 -8.12 -20.71 -0.81
CA LEU A 109 -8.42 -21.98 -0.11
C LEU A 109 -7.20 -22.89 0.00
N PHE A 110 -6.39 -22.98 -1.06
CA PHE A 110 -5.22 -23.85 -1.04
C PHE A 110 -4.16 -23.38 -0.02
N PRO A 111 -3.69 -22.11 -0.01
CA PRO A 111 -2.78 -21.64 1.03
C PRO A 111 -3.37 -21.74 2.44
N LEU A 112 -4.65 -21.37 2.61
CA LEU A 112 -5.32 -21.47 3.90
C LEU A 112 -5.38 -22.91 4.43
N SER A 113 -5.73 -23.87 3.57
CA SER A 113 -5.78 -25.29 3.95
C SER A 113 -4.41 -25.82 4.37
N GLN A 114 -3.35 -25.39 3.71
CA GLN A 114 -1.99 -25.77 4.06
C GLN A 114 -1.57 -25.18 5.40
N MET A 115 -1.90 -23.93 5.67
CA MET A 115 -1.61 -23.28 6.96
C MET A 115 -2.39 -23.97 8.09
N LEU A 116 -3.68 -24.27 7.89
CA LEU A 116 -4.50 -25.00 8.86
C LEU A 116 -3.95 -26.41 9.12
N TYR A 117 -3.55 -27.14 8.06
CA TYR A 117 -2.94 -28.45 8.20
C TYR A 117 -1.68 -28.39 9.07
N TRP A 118 -0.79 -27.46 8.86
CA TRP A 118 0.42 -27.29 9.67
C TRP A 118 0.11 -26.90 11.11
N THR A 119 -0.85 -26.01 11.32
CA THR A 119 -1.29 -25.59 12.65
C THR A 119 -1.83 -26.77 13.46
N ILE A 120 -2.59 -27.66 12.83
CA ILE A 120 -3.16 -28.85 13.50
C ILE A 120 -2.08 -29.92 13.73
N LYS A 121 -1.16 -30.08 12.77
CA LYS A 121 -0.11 -31.10 12.84
C LYS A 121 0.99 -30.76 13.84
N PHE A 122 1.28 -29.47 14.02
CA PHE A 122 2.33 -28.96 14.91
C PHE A 122 1.73 -27.96 15.91
N PRO A 123 0.92 -28.45 16.89
CA PRO A 123 0.23 -27.56 17.82
C PRO A 123 1.16 -26.99 18.90
N GLU A 124 2.43 -27.38 18.89
CA GLU A 124 3.43 -26.90 19.85
C GLU A 124 3.52 -25.38 19.77
N ASN A 125 3.29 -24.74 20.90
CA ASN A 125 3.40 -23.28 21.06
C ASN A 125 2.26 -22.40 20.46
N LEU A 126 1.13 -22.95 20.06
CA LEU A 126 -0.02 -22.14 19.57
C LEU A 126 -0.53 -21.10 20.58
N PHE A 127 -0.29 -21.31 21.87
CA PHE A 127 -0.72 -20.44 22.97
C PHE A 127 0.47 -19.96 23.80
N ASP A 128 1.64 -19.80 23.20
CA ASP A 128 2.76 -19.18 23.89
C ASP A 128 2.44 -17.72 24.20
N LEU A 129 2.78 -17.27 25.40
CA LEU A 129 2.63 -15.88 25.83
C LEU A 129 3.30 -14.90 24.85
N GLN A 130 4.40 -15.30 24.22
CA GLN A 130 5.08 -14.50 23.20
C GLN A 130 4.19 -14.22 21.98
N ILE A 131 3.38 -15.19 21.53
CA ILE A 131 2.45 -15.00 20.40
C ILE A 131 1.35 -14.02 20.76
N ILE A 132 0.85 -14.06 21.99
CA ILE A 132 -0.17 -13.14 22.48
C ILE A 132 0.39 -11.71 22.54
N ASP A 133 1.60 -11.53 23.05
CA ASP A 133 2.26 -10.22 23.10
C ASP A 133 2.51 -9.67 21.69
N LEU A 134 2.97 -10.49 20.75
CA LEU A 134 3.15 -10.08 19.35
C LEU A 134 1.82 -9.68 18.70
N LEU A 135 0.75 -10.43 18.97
CA LEU A 135 -0.59 -10.11 18.47
C LEU A 135 -1.08 -8.77 19.03
N LEU A 136 -0.97 -8.56 20.35
CA LEU A 136 -1.40 -7.33 21.00
C LEU A 136 -0.60 -6.11 20.49
N ASN A 137 0.71 -6.25 20.33
CA ASN A 137 1.55 -5.19 19.77
C ASN A 137 1.16 -4.87 18.32
N THR A 138 0.87 -5.88 17.52
CA THR A 138 0.41 -5.71 16.13
C THR A 138 -0.94 -5.00 16.10
N LEU A 139 -1.92 -5.43 16.91
CA LEU A 139 -3.23 -4.80 17.00
C LEU A 139 -3.16 -3.35 17.47
N TYR A 140 -2.33 -3.08 18.47
CA TYR A 140 -2.09 -1.73 18.96
C TYR A 140 -1.54 -0.81 17.85
N LEU A 141 -0.53 -1.28 17.12
CA LEU A 141 0.07 -0.54 16.01
C LEU A 141 -0.93 -0.28 14.88
N VAL A 142 -1.70 -1.30 14.51
CA VAL A 142 -2.75 -1.18 13.47
C VAL A 142 -3.81 -0.19 13.91
N PHE A 143 -4.29 -0.27 15.15
CA PHE A 143 -5.29 0.66 15.68
C PHE A 143 -4.79 2.10 15.67
N LEU A 144 -3.60 2.33 16.21
CA LEU A 144 -3.00 3.67 16.27
C LEU A 144 -2.80 4.27 14.87
N SER A 145 -2.21 3.49 13.96
CA SER A 145 -1.95 3.94 12.59
C SER A 145 -3.24 4.20 11.81
N SER A 146 -4.24 3.34 11.95
CA SER A 146 -5.53 3.52 11.28
C SER A 146 -6.28 4.75 11.78
N LEU A 147 -6.24 5.02 13.07
CA LEU A 147 -6.86 6.20 13.68
C LEU A 147 -6.23 7.49 13.12
N VAL A 148 -4.90 7.56 13.08
CA VAL A 148 -4.18 8.71 12.50
C VAL A 148 -4.54 8.88 11.03
N LEU A 149 -4.52 7.79 10.23
CA LEU A 149 -4.86 7.81 8.82
C LEU A 149 -6.29 8.31 8.56
N ILE A 150 -7.27 7.84 9.34
CA ILE A 150 -8.67 8.23 9.20
C ILE A 150 -8.83 9.72 9.52
N ILE A 151 -8.27 10.22 10.61
CA ILE A 151 -8.36 11.63 11.02
C ILE A 151 -7.81 12.54 9.91
N PHE A 152 -6.57 12.28 9.46
CA PHE A 152 -5.96 13.11 8.42
C PHE A 152 -6.68 13.00 7.08
N SER A 153 -7.18 11.83 6.73
CA SER A 153 -7.95 11.63 5.50
C SER A 153 -9.30 12.33 5.54
N LEU A 154 -9.99 12.36 6.68
CA LEU A 154 -11.23 13.12 6.86
C LEU A 154 -10.97 14.62 6.70
N ILE A 155 -9.96 15.16 7.38
CA ILE A 155 -9.60 16.58 7.30
C ILE A 155 -9.26 16.97 5.85
N SER A 156 -8.44 16.17 5.18
CA SER A 156 -8.01 16.45 3.81
C SER A 156 -9.16 16.36 2.79
N ASN A 157 -10.04 15.37 2.91
CA ASN A 157 -11.20 15.25 2.02
C ASN A 157 -12.20 16.38 2.26
N TYR A 158 -12.44 16.76 3.53
CA TYR A 158 -13.28 17.89 3.87
C TYR A 158 -12.71 19.20 3.30
N GLY A 159 -11.41 19.44 3.52
CA GLY A 159 -10.71 20.62 2.98
C GLY A 159 -10.80 20.71 1.45
N ASN A 160 -10.58 19.60 0.74
CA ASN A 160 -10.72 19.56 -0.72
C ASN A 160 -12.15 19.82 -1.20
N ARG A 161 -13.15 19.42 -0.42
CA ARG A 161 -14.56 19.58 -0.76
C ARG A 161 -15.04 21.02 -0.59
N VAL A 162 -14.61 21.69 0.49
CA VAL A 162 -15.06 23.05 0.84
C VAL A 162 -14.25 24.13 0.09
N SER A 163 -12.96 23.90 -0.08
CA SER A 163 -12.02 24.94 -0.55
C SER A 163 -11.84 24.81 -2.04
N ASN A 164 -12.45 24.60 -2.94
CA ASN A 164 -12.22 24.57 -4.42
C ASN A 164 -10.81 25.08 -4.87
N ASN A 165 -9.79 24.87 -4.02
CA ASN A 165 -8.43 25.38 -4.19
C ASN A 165 -7.58 24.36 -4.99
N LYS A 166 -7.03 24.84 -6.10
CA LYS A 166 -6.20 24.04 -7.01
C LYS A 166 -4.95 23.45 -6.31
N THR A 167 -4.37 24.22 -5.39
CA THR A 167 -3.17 23.82 -4.63
C THR A 167 -3.47 22.63 -3.72
N LEU A 168 -4.60 22.65 -3.01
CA LEU A 168 -5.02 21.53 -2.15
C LEU A 168 -5.27 20.26 -2.96
N ASN A 169 -5.88 20.38 -4.13
CA ASN A 169 -6.08 19.26 -5.03
C ASN A 169 -4.76 18.64 -5.52
N ILE A 170 -3.76 19.48 -5.83
CA ILE A 170 -2.44 19.00 -6.23
C ILE A 170 -1.75 18.29 -5.06
N LEU A 171 -1.73 18.90 -3.87
CA LEU A 171 -1.11 18.31 -2.68
C LEU A 171 -1.76 16.97 -2.31
N SER A 172 -3.08 16.87 -2.34
CA SER A 172 -3.76 15.61 -2.07
C SER A 172 -3.45 14.54 -3.13
N THR A 173 -3.35 14.93 -4.41
CA THR A 173 -2.96 14.00 -5.47
C THR A 173 -1.53 13.50 -5.31
N LEU A 174 -0.61 14.37 -4.90
CA LEU A 174 0.77 13.98 -4.60
C LEU A 174 0.84 13.04 -3.38
N SER A 175 0.06 13.32 -2.33
CA SER A 175 0.03 12.46 -1.13
C SER A 175 -0.49 11.04 -1.43
N ILE A 176 -1.36 10.88 -2.42
CA ILE A 176 -1.89 9.59 -2.86
C ILE A 176 -0.80 8.74 -3.54
N SER A 177 0.23 9.35 -4.14
CA SER A 177 1.28 8.62 -4.86
C SER A 177 2.19 7.75 -3.95
N GLY A 178 2.18 8.00 -2.64
CA GLY A 178 2.99 7.24 -1.67
C GLY A 178 2.73 5.73 -1.66
N TYR A 179 1.52 5.30 -2.03
CA TYR A 179 1.17 3.88 -2.15
C TYR A 179 1.97 3.14 -3.24
N ALA A 180 2.34 3.84 -4.30
CA ALA A 180 3.10 3.26 -5.41
C ALA A 180 4.57 2.95 -5.06
N ILE A 181 5.07 3.49 -3.93
CA ILE A 181 6.46 3.30 -3.52
C ILE A 181 6.62 1.92 -2.85
N PRO A 182 7.55 1.06 -3.32
CA PRO A 182 7.85 -0.21 -2.68
C PRO A 182 8.26 -0.04 -1.21
N GLY A 183 7.78 -0.98 -0.36
CA GLY A 183 8.02 -0.90 1.08
C GLY A 183 9.50 -0.86 1.46
N VAL A 184 10.35 -1.60 0.75
CA VAL A 184 11.80 -1.63 1.00
C VAL A 184 12.43 -0.27 0.73
N ILE A 185 12.07 0.39 -0.38
CA ILE A 185 12.55 1.74 -0.71
C ILE A 185 12.08 2.75 0.34
N LEU A 186 10.80 2.65 0.72
CA LEU A 186 10.23 3.54 1.72
C LEU A 186 10.95 3.38 3.07
N ALA A 187 11.26 2.15 3.47
CA ALA A 187 11.98 1.88 4.72
C ALA A 187 13.37 2.54 4.72
N ILE A 188 14.15 2.37 3.65
CA ILE A 188 15.49 2.98 3.53
C ILE A 188 15.41 4.50 3.53
N ALA A 189 14.50 5.08 2.74
CA ALA A 189 14.33 6.52 2.66
C ALA A 189 13.92 7.12 4.02
N PHE A 190 13.00 6.45 4.72
CA PHE A 190 12.55 6.91 6.04
C PHE A 190 13.60 6.77 7.11
N ILE A 191 14.32 5.65 7.19
CA ILE A 191 15.40 5.50 8.18
C ILE A 191 16.46 6.58 7.97
N THR A 192 16.87 6.83 6.74
CA THR A 192 17.85 7.87 6.43
C THR A 192 17.34 9.27 6.80
N PHE A 193 16.10 9.58 6.44
CA PHE A 193 15.48 10.86 6.75
C PHE A 193 15.27 11.07 8.25
N ILE A 194 14.75 10.07 8.94
CA ILE A 194 14.49 10.12 10.38
C ILE A 194 15.79 10.22 11.18
N ALA A 195 16.85 9.51 10.76
CA ALA A 195 18.15 9.62 11.38
C ALA A 195 18.70 11.06 11.28
N TRP A 196 18.65 11.62 10.09
CA TRP A 196 19.05 13.00 9.85
C TRP A 196 18.20 14.00 10.67
N PHE A 197 16.89 13.78 10.73
CA PHE A 197 15.97 14.64 11.47
C PHE A 197 16.22 14.61 12.98
N ASP A 198 16.39 13.43 13.55
CA ASP A 198 16.71 13.24 14.97
C ASP A 198 18.06 13.89 15.33
N GLU A 199 19.08 13.75 14.48
CA GLU A 199 20.39 14.31 14.73
C GLU A 199 20.47 15.84 14.59
N ASN A 200 19.82 16.39 13.58
CA ASN A 200 19.99 17.82 13.25
C ASN A 200 18.89 18.70 13.86
N ILE A 201 17.66 18.22 13.96
CA ILE A 201 16.53 19.03 14.39
C ILE A 201 16.19 18.76 15.86
N ILE A 202 15.95 17.51 16.24
CA ILE A 202 15.56 17.19 17.61
C ILE A 202 16.68 17.52 18.60
N LYS A 203 17.92 17.18 18.26
CA LYS A 203 19.09 17.50 19.09
C LYS A 203 19.32 19.01 19.21
N SER A 204 19.06 19.81 18.19
CA SER A 204 19.23 21.26 18.20
C SER A 204 18.16 22.00 19.02
N LEU A 205 16.94 21.44 19.08
CA LEU A 205 15.84 22.02 19.83
C LEU A 205 16.01 21.96 21.35
N GLY A 206 16.93 21.13 21.88
CA GLY A 206 17.36 21.11 23.30
C GLY A 206 16.26 20.85 24.34
N PHE A 207 15.01 20.77 23.90
CA PHE A 207 13.83 20.75 24.77
C PHE A 207 13.56 19.41 25.45
N LEU A 208 14.14 18.33 24.94
CA LEU A 208 13.93 16.99 25.46
C LEU A 208 15.29 16.32 25.63
N SER A 209 15.55 15.76 26.80
CA SER A 209 16.68 14.85 27.05
C SER A 209 16.65 13.60 26.15
N ILE A 210 15.73 13.56 25.19
CA ILE A 210 15.50 12.48 24.23
C ILE A 210 16.41 12.70 23.03
N LYS A 211 17.47 11.91 22.98
CA LYS A 211 18.45 11.96 21.86
C LYS A 211 17.89 11.46 20.52
N LYS A 212 16.83 10.64 20.52
CA LYS A 212 16.20 10.02 19.36
C LYS A 212 14.69 9.92 19.59
N LEU A 213 13.90 10.66 18.83
CA LEU A 213 12.43 10.68 18.98
C LEU A 213 11.76 9.67 18.04
N PHE A 214 12.27 9.55 16.84
CA PHE A 214 11.64 8.76 15.78
C PHE A 214 12.34 7.43 15.51
N ILE A 215 13.66 7.37 15.55
CA ILE A 215 14.41 6.13 15.34
C ILE A 215 14.07 5.10 16.42
N GLY A 216 13.61 3.92 16.00
CA GLY A 216 13.26 2.82 16.89
C GLY A 216 12.00 3.05 17.72
N SER A 217 11.18 4.06 17.37
CA SER A 217 9.95 4.38 18.06
C SER A 217 8.70 4.00 17.24
N ILE A 218 7.58 3.84 17.96
CA ILE A 218 6.26 3.64 17.34
C ILE A 218 5.89 4.84 16.47
N LEU A 219 6.29 6.06 16.85
CA LEU A 219 6.02 7.27 16.06
C LEU A 219 6.68 7.21 14.68
N GLY A 220 7.94 6.78 14.58
CA GLY A 220 8.62 6.60 13.31
C GLY A 220 7.89 5.59 12.41
N LEU A 221 7.44 4.47 12.99
CA LEU A 221 6.72 3.45 12.24
C LEU A 221 5.34 3.92 11.77
N VAL A 222 4.61 4.67 12.61
CA VAL A 222 3.31 5.29 12.24
C VAL A 222 3.48 6.27 11.09
N LEU A 223 4.57 7.06 11.05
CA LEU A 223 4.87 7.94 9.93
C LEU A 223 5.12 7.19 8.62
N VAL A 224 5.85 6.07 8.66
CA VAL A 224 6.05 5.21 7.48
C VAL A 224 4.71 4.67 6.98
N TYR A 225 3.88 4.17 7.88
CA TYR A 225 2.54 3.68 7.54
C TYR A 225 1.64 4.80 7.02
N PHE A 226 1.77 6.00 7.57
CA PHE A 226 1.04 7.17 7.09
C PHE A 226 1.34 7.43 5.61
N VAL A 227 2.59 7.52 5.21
CA VAL A 227 2.96 7.75 3.81
C VAL A 227 2.48 6.62 2.91
N ARG A 228 2.65 5.37 3.33
CA ARG A 228 2.29 4.21 2.53
C ARG A 228 0.78 4.03 2.34
N PHE A 229 0.01 4.14 3.42
CA PHE A 229 -1.40 3.76 3.43
C PHE A 229 -2.38 4.94 3.37
N TYR A 230 -1.88 6.18 3.36
CA TYR A 230 -2.71 7.38 3.27
C TYR A 230 -3.64 7.35 2.06
N SER A 231 -3.15 6.90 0.91
CA SER A 231 -3.93 6.76 -0.32
C SER A 231 -5.18 5.88 -0.16
N LEU A 232 -5.06 4.77 0.57
CA LEU A 232 -6.18 3.85 0.80
C LEU A 232 -7.26 4.52 1.66
N ALA A 233 -6.86 5.15 2.76
CA ALA A 233 -7.77 5.86 3.65
C ALA A 233 -8.44 7.05 2.93
N PHE A 234 -7.66 7.85 2.20
CA PHE A 234 -8.14 9.01 1.47
C PHE A 234 -9.17 8.63 0.40
N ASN A 235 -8.87 7.63 -0.44
CA ASN A 235 -9.77 7.19 -1.50
C ASN A 235 -11.04 6.50 -0.95
N GLY A 236 -10.92 5.75 0.14
CA GLY A 236 -12.05 5.16 0.84
C GLY A 236 -13.04 6.21 1.33
N ILE A 237 -12.54 7.24 2.02
CA ILE A 237 -13.36 8.35 2.53
C ILE A 237 -13.91 9.20 1.39
N LYS A 238 -13.12 9.50 0.37
CA LYS A 238 -13.55 10.26 -0.81
C LYS A 238 -14.75 9.61 -1.49
N SER A 239 -14.71 8.30 -1.69
CA SER A 239 -15.84 7.56 -2.28
C SER A 239 -17.12 7.63 -1.46
N GLY A 240 -17.01 7.76 -0.14
CA GLY A 240 -18.13 8.02 0.77
C GLY A 240 -18.69 9.44 0.60
N TYR A 241 -17.83 10.44 0.55
CA TYR A 241 -18.24 11.85 0.36
C TYR A 241 -18.91 12.11 -0.99
N GLU A 242 -18.49 11.41 -2.06
CA GLU A 242 -19.11 11.55 -3.39
C GLU A 242 -20.56 11.10 -3.44
N LYS A 243 -21.02 10.29 -2.48
CA LYS A 243 -22.41 9.83 -2.37
C LYS A 243 -23.33 10.80 -1.63
N ILE A 244 -22.77 11.77 -0.92
CA ILE A 244 -23.53 12.76 -0.13
C ILE A 244 -23.67 14.02 -0.95
N ASN A 245 -24.91 14.38 -1.33
CA ASN A 245 -25.20 15.64 -2.00
C ASN A 245 -24.87 16.82 -1.08
N ILE A 246 -24.24 17.87 -1.65
CA ILE A 246 -24.13 19.17 -1.00
C ILE A 246 -25.46 19.87 -1.25
N SER A 247 -26.34 19.87 -0.25
CA SER A 247 -27.53 20.74 -0.24
C SER A 247 -27.10 22.18 0.08
#